data_295fc7b8b57c0ed7c566960cee3b5243
#
_entry.id   295fc7b8b57c0ed7c566960cee3b5243
#
_cell.length_a   1.000
_cell.length_b   1.000
_cell.length_c   1.000
_cell.angle_alpha   90.00
_cell.angle_beta   90.00
_cell.angle_gamma   90.00
#
_symmetry.space_group_name_H-M   'P 1'
#
loop_
_entity.id
_entity.type
_entity.pdbx_description
1 polymer ?
#
loop_
_entity_poly.entity_id
_entity_poly.type
_entity_poly.pdbx_seq_one_letter_code
_entity_poly.pdbx_strand_id
1 'polypeptide(L)'
;MFFNANGFVLVLWGREKVAEDNGVADAGGWGGVGLSYNVGSTAEVDTLIEEARAAGASIPREPAERWWGGYSGVFLDPDGHPWEVAYNPGMPLGSDGSQTVGD
;
A
#
# COMPACT_ATOMS: atom_id res chain seq x y z
N MET A 1 7.93 -11.20 -6.33
CA MET A 1 9.37 -11.25 -6.04
C MET A 1 9.75 -10.02 -5.21
N PHE A 2 10.36 -10.24 -4.06
CA PHE A 2 10.60 -9.22 -3.05
C PHE A 2 12.10 -9.03 -2.85
N PHE A 3 12.54 -7.78 -2.75
CA PHE A 3 13.96 -7.45 -2.54
C PHE A 3 14.08 -6.48 -1.37
N ASN A 4 14.97 -6.76 -0.44
CA ASN A 4 15.30 -5.81 0.62
C ASN A 4 16.21 -4.72 0.05
N ALA A 5 15.91 -3.47 0.37
CA ALA A 5 16.60 -2.30 -0.17
C ALA A 5 16.90 -1.30 0.95
N ASN A 6 17.64 -1.75 1.95
CA ASN A 6 18.14 -0.91 3.06
C ASN A 6 17.03 -0.10 3.75
N GLY A 7 16.04 -0.80 4.27
CA GLY A 7 14.91 -0.20 4.99
C GLY A 7 13.65 -0.04 4.17
N PHE A 8 13.75 -0.31 2.87
CA PHE A 8 12.61 -0.40 1.95
C PHE A 8 12.52 -1.80 1.40
N VAL A 9 11.38 -2.14 0.86
CA VAL A 9 11.20 -3.39 0.11
C VAL A 9 10.75 -3.05 -1.29
N LEU A 10 11.48 -3.53 -2.30
CA LEU A 10 11.09 -3.44 -3.70
C LEU A 10 10.35 -4.72 -4.06
N VAL A 11 9.17 -4.60 -4.63
CA VAL A 11 8.36 -5.73 -5.08
C VAL A 11 8.19 -5.66 -6.59
N LEU A 12 8.52 -6.74 -7.29
CA LEU A 12 8.23 -6.89 -8.70
C LEU A 12 7.08 -7.88 -8.84
N TRP A 13 6.01 -7.44 -9.50
CA TRP A 13 4.77 -8.18 -9.56
C TRP A 13 4.09 -7.94 -10.90
N GLY A 14 3.26 -8.87 -11.35
CA GLY A 14 2.54 -8.71 -12.61
C GLY A 14 1.68 -7.45 -12.62
N ARG A 15 1.72 -6.70 -13.73
CA ARG A 15 1.03 -5.41 -13.86
C ARG A 15 -0.46 -5.52 -13.53
N GLU A 16 -1.12 -6.56 -14.02
CA GLU A 16 -2.57 -6.76 -13.79
C GLU A 16 -2.89 -6.94 -12.32
N LYS A 17 -2.03 -7.66 -11.59
CA LYS A 17 -2.20 -7.91 -10.16
C LYS A 17 -1.97 -6.65 -9.34
N VAL A 18 -1.00 -5.84 -9.73
CA VAL A 18 -0.75 -4.56 -9.06
C VAL A 18 -1.93 -3.61 -9.28
N ALA A 19 -2.46 -3.55 -10.49
CA ALA A 19 -3.63 -2.73 -10.81
C ALA A 19 -4.83 -3.15 -9.97
N GLU A 20 -5.11 -4.45 -9.90
CA GLU A 20 -6.20 -4.99 -9.10
C GLU A 20 -6.04 -4.66 -7.62
N ASP A 21 -4.84 -4.89 -7.07
CA ASP A 21 -4.57 -4.63 -5.66
C ASP A 21 -4.67 -3.14 -5.31
N ASN A 22 -4.27 -2.26 -6.21
CA ASN A 22 -4.33 -0.81 -6.00
C ASN A 22 -5.69 -0.20 -6.37
N GLY A 23 -6.60 -0.98 -6.92
CA GLY A 23 -7.92 -0.48 -7.30
C GLY A 23 -7.90 0.49 -8.47
N VAL A 24 -6.90 0.41 -9.36
CA VAL A 24 -6.78 1.31 -10.51
C VAL A 24 -7.07 0.56 -11.80
N ALA A 25 -7.64 1.29 -12.78
CA ALA A 25 -7.87 0.73 -14.10
C ALA A 25 -6.55 0.71 -14.87
N ASP A 26 -6.24 -0.45 -15.48
CA ASP A 26 -5.05 -0.58 -16.31
C ASP A 26 -5.41 -0.29 -17.78
N ALA A 27 -5.68 0.97 -18.06
CA ALA A 27 -6.11 1.43 -19.37
C ALA A 27 -5.06 2.29 -20.08
N GLY A 28 -3.79 2.15 -19.70
CA GLY A 28 -2.68 2.85 -20.35
C GLY A 28 -2.29 4.19 -19.72
N GLY A 29 -3.11 4.74 -18.84
CA GLY A 29 -2.81 6.02 -18.18
C GLY A 29 -2.00 5.87 -16.88
N TRP A 30 -2.08 4.69 -16.29
CA TRP A 30 -1.34 4.40 -15.06
C TRP A 30 0.06 3.88 -15.38
N GLY A 31 1.08 4.33 -14.65
CA GLY A 31 2.48 4.02 -14.92
C GLY A 31 2.96 2.63 -14.50
N GLY A 32 2.10 1.80 -13.90
CA GLY A 32 2.48 0.46 -13.46
C GLY A 32 3.17 0.43 -12.08
N VAL A 33 3.15 1.53 -11.34
CA VAL A 33 3.80 1.65 -10.04
C VAL A 33 2.76 1.94 -8.97
N GLY A 34 2.86 1.23 -7.85
CA GLY A 34 2.14 1.54 -6.63
C GLY A 34 3.13 1.79 -5.50
N LEU A 35 2.81 2.71 -4.63
CA LEU A 35 3.60 2.99 -3.44
C LEU A 35 2.86 2.43 -2.23
N SER A 36 3.60 1.94 -1.26
CA SER A 36 3.03 1.42 -0.01
C SER A 36 3.65 2.13 1.17
N TYR A 37 2.79 2.51 2.11
CA TYR A 37 3.20 3.02 3.40
C TYR A 37 2.74 2.05 4.47
N ASN A 38 3.70 1.42 5.15
CA ASN A 38 3.40 0.40 6.14
C ASN A 38 3.30 1.02 7.52
N VAL A 39 2.27 0.63 8.24
CA VAL A 39 1.97 1.12 9.59
C VAL A 39 1.88 -0.04 10.58
N GLY A 40 1.74 0.27 11.85
CA GLY A 40 1.86 -0.72 12.93
C GLY A 40 0.56 -1.34 13.42
N SER A 41 -0.60 -0.93 12.88
CA SER A 41 -1.89 -1.48 13.31
C SER A 41 -2.99 -1.20 12.29
N THR A 42 -4.10 -1.95 12.40
CA THR A 42 -5.28 -1.70 11.58
C THR A 42 -5.88 -0.33 11.85
N ALA A 43 -5.84 0.13 13.09
CA ALA A 43 -6.35 1.46 13.47
C ALA A 43 -5.57 2.57 12.76
N GLU A 44 -4.26 2.43 12.61
CA GLU A 44 -3.44 3.40 11.89
C GLU A 44 -3.77 3.43 10.40
N VAL A 45 -4.09 2.28 9.79
CA VAL A 45 -4.56 2.24 8.41
C VAL A 45 -5.84 3.07 8.26
N ASP A 46 -6.81 2.81 9.12
CA ASP A 46 -8.10 3.53 9.06
C ASP A 46 -7.90 5.04 9.25
N THR A 47 -7.08 5.42 10.22
CA THR A 47 -6.81 6.84 10.51
C THR A 47 -6.20 7.55 9.31
N LEU A 48 -5.18 6.94 8.68
CA LEU A 48 -4.51 7.54 7.52
C LEU A 48 -5.43 7.66 6.32
N ILE A 49 -6.23 6.64 6.06
CA ILE A 49 -7.19 6.70 4.95
C ILE A 49 -8.23 7.79 5.19
N GLU A 50 -8.72 7.94 6.44
CA GLU A 50 -9.66 9.02 6.75
C GLU A 50 -9.02 10.40 6.66
N GLU A 51 -7.76 10.55 7.03
CA GLU A 51 -7.03 11.81 6.84
C GLU A 51 -6.90 12.14 5.36
N ALA A 52 -6.58 11.16 4.52
CA ALA A 52 -6.50 11.35 3.08
C ALA A 52 -7.86 11.74 2.50
N ARG A 53 -8.92 11.06 2.91
CA ARG A 53 -10.29 11.37 2.48
C ARG A 53 -10.67 12.81 2.85
N ALA A 54 -10.39 13.21 4.08
CA ALA A 54 -10.68 14.56 4.56
C ALA A 54 -9.89 15.63 3.78
N ALA A 55 -8.71 15.29 3.29
CA ALA A 55 -7.89 16.16 2.46
C ALA A 55 -8.34 16.20 0.98
N GLY A 56 -9.37 15.46 0.63
CA GLY A 56 -9.93 15.45 -0.72
C GLY A 56 -9.47 14.31 -1.62
N ALA A 57 -8.74 13.34 -1.09
CA ALA A 57 -8.25 12.21 -1.89
C ALA A 57 -9.39 11.26 -2.26
N SER A 58 -9.29 10.66 -3.44
CA SER A 58 -10.14 9.54 -3.83
C SER A 58 -9.64 8.26 -3.14
N ILE A 59 -10.56 7.40 -2.76
CA ILE A 59 -10.25 6.13 -2.09
C ILE A 59 -10.73 4.98 -3.00
N PRO A 60 -9.88 4.53 -3.93
CA PRO A 60 -10.30 3.46 -4.86
C PRO A 60 -10.50 2.11 -4.19
N ARG A 61 -9.91 1.90 -3.01
CA ARG A 61 -10.11 0.68 -2.24
C ARG A 61 -10.16 1.02 -0.75
N GLU A 62 -11.32 0.80 -0.14
CA GLU A 62 -11.51 1.02 1.29
C GLU A 62 -10.68 0.03 2.12
N PRO A 63 -10.26 0.42 3.35
CA PRO A 63 -9.54 -0.50 4.22
C PRO A 63 -10.31 -1.78 4.48
N ALA A 64 -9.65 -2.91 4.33
CA ALA A 64 -10.22 -4.23 4.56
C ALA A 64 -9.11 -5.27 4.77
N GLU A 65 -9.49 -6.42 5.32
CA GLU A 65 -8.58 -7.56 5.41
C GLU A 65 -8.22 -8.04 4.01
N ARG A 66 -6.96 -8.44 3.84
CA ARG A 66 -6.45 -8.86 2.55
C ARG A 66 -6.05 -10.33 2.58
N TRP A 67 -6.03 -10.94 1.38
CA TRP A 67 -5.72 -12.36 1.19
C TRP A 67 -4.35 -12.77 1.75
N TRP A 68 -3.41 -11.85 1.83
CA TRP A 68 -2.06 -12.11 2.34
C TRP A 68 -1.94 -12.02 3.88
N GLY A 69 -3.06 -11.87 4.57
CA GLY A 69 -3.10 -11.91 6.04
C GLY A 69 -3.03 -10.56 6.74
N GLY A 70 -2.93 -9.49 5.99
CA GLY A 70 -2.87 -8.13 6.54
C GLY A 70 -4.15 -7.34 6.28
N TYR A 71 -4.03 -6.02 6.46
CA TYR A 71 -5.14 -5.08 6.37
C TYR A 71 -4.65 -3.82 5.65
N SER A 72 -5.34 -3.40 4.62
CA SER A 72 -4.91 -2.21 3.87
C SER A 72 -6.03 -1.53 3.12
N GLY A 73 -5.82 -0.25 2.84
CA GLY A 73 -6.63 0.54 1.94
C GLY A 73 -5.74 1.32 0.98
N VAL A 74 -6.33 1.95 -0.02
CA VAL A 74 -5.59 2.70 -1.04
C VAL A 74 -6.22 4.07 -1.20
N PHE A 75 -5.39 5.10 -1.28
CA PHE A 75 -5.82 6.44 -1.70
C PHE A 75 -4.99 6.88 -2.91
N LEU A 76 -5.55 7.80 -3.71
CA LEU A 76 -4.82 8.42 -4.81
C LEU A 76 -4.29 9.78 -4.35
N ASP A 77 -3.03 10.06 -4.66
CA ASP A 77 -2.46 11.39 -4.39
C ASP A 77 -2.95 12.40 -5.45
N PRO A 78 -2.62 13.71 -5.30
CA PRO A 78 -3.08 14.72 -6.26
C PRO A 78 -2.67 14.46 -7.71
N ASP A 79 -1.60 13.71 -7.93
CA ASP A 79 -1.12 13.36 -9.27
C ASP A 79 -1.70 12.04 -9.78
N GLY A 80 -2.58 11.39 -8.99
CA GLY A 80 -3.24 10.16 -9.38
C GLY A 80 -2.45 8.89 -9.09
N HIS A 81 -1.36 8.98 -8.34
CA HIS A 81 -0.60 7.78 -7.96
C HIS A 81 -1.27 7.06 -6.80
N PRO A 82 -1.44 5.73 -6.88
CA PRO A 82 -2.02 4.96 -5.79
C PRO A 82 -1.02 4.75 -4.67
N TRP A 83 -1.47 4.98 -3.44
CA TRP A 83 -0.74 4.72 -2.21
C TRP A 83 -1.51 3.70 -1.40
N GLU A 84 -0.91 2.53 -1.20
CA GLU A 84 -1.46 1.54 -0.28
C GLU A 84 -0.99 1.84 1.13
N VAL A 85 -1.92 2.00 2.06
CA VAL A 85 -1.62 2.09 3.49
C VAL A 85 -1.88 0.72 4.08
N ALA A 86 -0.85 0.07 4.60
CA ALA A 86 -0.92 -1.35 4.93
C ALA A 86 -0.39 -1.67 6.33
N TYR A 87 -1.06 -2.60 7.00
CA TYR A 87 -0.56 -3.28 8.17
C TYR A 87 -0.39 -4.75 7.83
N ASN A 88 0.84 -5.26 7.98
CA ASN A 88 1.13 -6.67 7.75
C ASN A 88 1.79 -7.25 9.01
N PRO A 89 1.06 -8.08 9.80
CA PRO A 89 1.63 -8.69 11.00
C PRO A 89 2.78 -9.66 10.69
N GLY A 90 2.85 -10.17 9.45
CA GLY A 90 3.95 -11.03 9.01
C GLY A 90 5.22 -10.30 8.61
N MET A 91 5.18 -8.96 8.55
CA MET A 91 6.33 -8.12 8.20
C MET A 91 6.42 -6.95 9.16
N PRO A 92 6.83 -7.19 10.42
CA PRO A 92 6.88 -6.11 11.42
C PRO A 92 7.90 -5.03 11.04
N LEU A 93 7.56 -3.79 11.38
CA LEU A 93 8.44 -2.65 11.15
C LEU A 93 9.55 -2.60 12.19
N GLY A 94 10.71 -2.10 11.79
CA GLY A 94 11.75 -1.73 12.74
C GLY A 94 11.33 -0.53 13.58
N SER A 95 12.06 -0.25 14.64
CA SER A 95 11.76 0.85 15.55
C SER A 95 11.82 2.22 14.87
N ASP A 96 12.56 2.32 13.77
CA ASP A 96 12.68 3.54 12.94
C ASP A 96 11.69 3.57 11.78
N GLY A 97 10.77 2.61 11.70
CA GLY A 97 9.83 2.48 10.60
C GLY A 97 10.36 1.73 9.39
N SER A 98 11.58 1.21 9.46
CA SER A 98 12.16 0.46 8.35
C SER A 98 11.43 -0.85 8.11
N GLN A 99 11.47 -1.34 6.87
CA GLN A 99 10.78 -2.53 6.40
C GLN A 99 11.79 -3.51 5.82
N THR A 100 11.67 -4.79 6.18
CA THR A 100 12.43 -5.87 5.55
C THR A 100 11.53 -7.08 5.33
N VAL A 101 11.85 -7.88 4.32
CA VAL A 101 11.25 -9.21 4.17
C VAL A 101 12.18 -10.23 4.83
N GLY A 102 11.58 -11.20 5.49
CA GLY A 102 12.29 -12.28 6.12
C GLY A 102 13.03 -13.17 5.10
N ASP A 103 13.99 -13.91 5.59
CA ASP A 103 14.77 -14.85 4.77
C ASP A 103 13.93 -16.07 4.34
#